data_7709813e0857b76588b3dc1739680151
#
_entry.id   7709813e0857b76588b3dc1739680151
#
_cell.length_a   1.000
_cell.length_b   1.000
_cell.length_c   1.000
_cell.angle_alpha   90.00
_cell.angle_beta   90.00
_cell.angle_gamma   90.00
#
_symmetry.space_group_name_H-M   'P 1'
#
loop_
_entity.id
_entity.type
_entity.pdbx_description
1 polymer ?
#
loop_
_entity_poly.entity_id
_entity_poly.type
_entity_poly.pdbx_seq_one_letter_code
_entity_poly.pdbx_strand_id
1 'polypeptide(L)'
;MSKIDINVSRDMTINTGNYSSIKPSISITLKDVDVKDVDVAYSNIAEVLDDLMMLETVAISNEMESIQEMNYKEYKKMCENSIDAMGGIANVLKNIKNAFKEI
;
A
#
# COMPACT_ATOMS: atom_id res chain seq x y z
N MET A 1 1.21 19.33 -25.81
CA MET A 1 1.00 19.18 -24.38
C MET A 1 2.09 18.32 -23.78
N SER A 2 2.61 18.76 -22.65
CA SER A 2 3.70 18.02 -21.99
C SER A 2 3.16 16.83 -21.24
N LYS A 3 3.86 15.69 -21.36
CA LYS A 3 3.55 14.47 -20.63
C LYS A 3 4.75 14.07 -19.82
N ILE A 4 4.51 13.50 -18.66
CA ILE A 4 5.56 13.03 -17.77
C ILE A 4 5.23 11.64 -17.24
N ASP A 5 6.26 10.97 -16.77
CA ASP A 5 6.10 9.72 -16.02
C ASP A 5 6.12 10.03 -14.54
N ILE A 6 5.22 9.39 -13.79
CA ILE A 6 5.13 9.55 -12.33
C ILE A 6 5.44 8.21 -11.70
N ASN A 7 6.42 8.20 -10.80
CA ASN A 7 6.70 7.02 -9.97
C ASN A 7 6.50 7.40 -8.51
N VAL A 8 5.70 6.63 -7.80
CA VAL A 8 5.48 6.80 -6.36
C VAL A 8 5.73 5.46 -5.68
N SER A 9 6.44 5.49 -4.58
CA SER A 9 6.76 4.28 -3.83
C SER A 9 6.41 4.46 -2.36
N ARG A 10 6.17 3.33 -1.70
CA ARG A 10 6.01 3.23 -0.26
C ARG A 10 6.86 2.08 0.25
N ASP A 11 7.48 2.27 1.37
CA ASP A 11 8.22 1.21 2.05
C ASP A 11 7.98 1.28 3.55
N MET A 12 8.28 0.17 4.22
CA MET A 12 8.28 0.13 5.68
C MET A 12 9.38 -0.82 6.15
N THR A 13 9.80 -0.68 7.40
CA THR A 13 10.74 -1.59 8.03
C THR A 13 10.03 -2.30 9.18
N ILE A 14 10.06 -3.63 9.15
CA ILE A 14 9.49 -4.45 10.21
C ILE A 14 10.63 -5.18 10.89
N ASN A 15 10.83 -4.90 12.17
CA ASN A 15 11.83 -5.60 12.96
C ASN A 15 11.28 -6.96 13.39
N THR A 16 11.99 -8.03 13.04
CA THR A 16 11.59 -9.40 13.34
C THR A 16 12.27 -9.98 14.59
N GLY A 17 13.08 -9.17 15.28
CA GLY A 17 13.91 -9.63 16.39
C GLY A 17 15.26 -10.16 15.90
N ASN A 18 16.20 -10.44 16.83
CA ASN A 18 17.51 -11.00 16.50
C ASN A 18 18.29 -10.20 15.45
N TYR A 19 18.18 -8.87 15.47
CA TYR A 19 18.86 -7.97 14.53
C TYR A 19 18.47 -8.14 13.07
N SER A 20 17.36 -8.83 12.79
CA SER A 20 16.86 -8.94 11.43
C SER A 20 15.63 -8.06 11.21
N SER A 21 15.39 -7.75 9.95
CA SER A 21 14.25 -6.93 9.57
C SER A 21 13.73 -7.33 8.19
N ILE A 22 12.45 -7.04 7.95
CA ILE A 22 11.81 -7.17 6.64
C ILE A 22 11.48 -5.77 6.15
N LYS A 23 11.74 -5.50 4.88
CA LYS A 23 11.49 -4.18 4.29
C LYS A 23 10.63 -4.32 3.05
N PRO A 24 9.30 -4.50 3.21
CA PRO A 24 8.42 -4.51 2.04
C PRO A 24 8.42 -3.15 1.36
N SER A 25 8.43 -3.18 0.03
CA SER A 25 8.43 -1.97 -0.78
C SER A 25 7.50 -2.18 -1.96
N ILE A 26 6.69 -1.18 -2.27
CA ILE A 26 5.77 -1.21 -3.39
C ILE A 26 5.95 0.10 -4.15
N SER A 27 6.00 0.02 -5.49
CA SER A 27 6.04 1.21 -6.32
C SER A 27 5.07 1.07 -7.49
N ILE A 28 4.55 2.20 -7.94
CA ILE A 28 3.69 2.28 -9.10
C ILE A 28 4.24 3.38 -10.02
N THR A 29 4.36 3.06 -11.30
CA THR A 29 4.76 4.01 -12.32
C THR A 29 3.61 4.21 -13.29
N LEU A 30 3.17 5.46 -13.46
CA LEU A 30 2.25 5.85 -14.52
C LEU A 30 3.03 6.55 -15.62
N LYS A 31 2.83 6.12 -16.84
CA LYS A 31 3.51 6.69 -18.00
C LYS A 31 2.57 7.62 -18.76
N ASP A 32 3.17 8.63 -19.39
CA ASP A 32 2.46 9.53 -20.31
C ASP A 32 1.29 10.27 -19.66
N VAL A 33 1.50 10.75 -18.42
CA VAL A 33 0.50 11.54 -17.71
C VAL A 33 0.59 12.99 -18.15
N ASP A 34 -0.54 13.60 -18.51
CA ASP A 34 -0.59 15.04 -18.80
C ASP A 34 -0.23 15.83 -17.55
N VAL A 35 0.61 16.85 -17.71
CA VAL A 35 1.07 17.69 -16.60
C VAL A 35 -0.10 18.30 -15.84
N LYS A 36 -1.19 18.65 -16.53
CA LYS A 36 -2.39 19.21 -15.90
C LYS A 36 -3.10 18.21 -14.96
N ASP A 37 -2.90 16.90 -15.16
CA ASP A 37 -3.57 15.85 -14.40
C ASP A 37 -2.69 15.25 -13.29
N VAL A 38 -1.51 15.82 -13.05
CA VAL A 38 -0.54 15.30 -12.08
C VAL A 38 -1.12 15.19 -10.68
N ASP A 39 -1.87 16.20 -10.24
CA ASP A 39 -2.43 16.21 -8.88
C ASP A 39 -3.41 15.05 -8.68
N VAL A 40 -4.29 14.82 -9.64
CA VAL A 40 -5.29 13.75 -9.58
C VAL A 40 -4.60 12.39 -9.67
N ALA A 41 -3.65 12.24 -10.59
CA ALA A 41 -2.90 10.99 -10.76
C ALA A 41 -2.12 10.66 -9.50
N TYR A 42 -1.44 11.63 -8.90
CA TYR A 42 -0.70 11.43 -7.66
C TYR A 42 -1.61 10.99 -6.51
N SER A 43 -2.73 11.66 -6.32
CA SER A 43 -3.68 11.32 -5.25
C SER A 43 -4.19 9.88 -5.39
N ASN A 44 -4.53 9.48 -6.61
CA ASN A 44 -5.02 8.12 -6.86
C ASN A 44 -3.94 7.07 -6.61
N ILE A 45 -2.70 7.32 -7.06
CA ILE A 45 -1.58 6.40 -6.82
C ILE A 45 -1.30 6.28 -5.33
N ALA A 46 -1.27 7.40 -4.61
CA ALA A 46 -0.97 7.40 -3.18
C ALA A 46 -2.00 6.57 -2.41
N GLU A 47 -3.28 6.73 -2.72
CA GLU A 47 -4.35 5.94 -2.11
C GLU A 47 -4.19 4.44 -2.39
N VAL A 48 -3.91 4.09 -3.65
CA VAL A 48 -3.68 2.70 -4.05
C VAL A 48 -2.48 2.11 -3.31
N LEU A 49 -1.38 2.86 -3.19
CA LEU A 49 -0.19 2.39 -2.49
C LEU A 49 -0.46 2.17 -1.01
N ASP A 50 -1.21 3.05 -0.37
CA ASP A 50 -1.57 2.89 1.03
C ASP A 50 -2.43 1.63 1.25
N ASP A 51 -3.40 1.39 0.36
CA ASP A 51 -4.23 0.19 0.42
C ASP A 51 -3.40 -1.09 0.20
N LEU A 52 -2.48 -1.07 -0.77
CA LEU A 52 -1.59 -2.20 -1.03
C LEU A 52 -0.67 -2.48 0.16
N MET A 53 -0.17 -1.43 0.83
CA MET A 53 0.66 -1.61 2.02
C MET A 53 -0.11 -2.20 3.18
N MET A 54 -1.39 -1.86 3.35
CA MET A 54 -2.23 -2.50 4.36
C MET A 54 -2.38 -4.00 4.08
N LEU A 55 -2.66 -4.37 2.84
CA LEU A 55 -2.79 -5.76 2.43
C LEU A 55 -1.47 -6.52 2.64
N GLU A 56 -0.35 -5.91 2.28
CA GLU A 56 0.97 -6.52 2.45
C GLU A 56 1.31 -6.72 3.93
N THR A 57 0.98 -5.75 4.78
CA THR A 57 1.21 -5.86 6.22
C THR A 57 0.49 -7.07 6.81
N VAL A 58 -0.75 -7.30 6.42
CA VAL A 58 -1.53 -8.45 6.89
C VAL A 58 -0.96 -9.75 6.32
N ALA A 59 -0.60 -9.77 5.05
CA ALA A 59 -0.04 -10.97 4.39
C ALA A 59 1.27 -11.40 5.04
N ILE A 60 2.19 -10.47 5.27
CA ILE A 60 3.49 -10.76 5.91
C ILE A 60 3.28 -11.38 7.28
N SER A 61 2.37 -10.82 8.06
CA SER A 61 2.17 -11.32 9.41
C SER A 61 1.51 -12.70 9.44
N ASN A 62 0.68 -13.03 8.45
CA ASN A 62 0.11 -14.37 8.33
C ASN A 62 1.17 -15.41 7.96
N GLU A 63 2.17 -15.01 7.20
CA GLU A 63 3.29 -15.88 6.81
C GLU A 63 4.33 -16.04 7.94
N MET A 64 4.46 -15.04 8.81
CA MET A 64 5.49 -14.98 9.85
C MET A 64 4.88 -14.83 11.24
N GLU A 65 4.38 -15.94 11.77
CA GLU A 65 3.80 -15.98 13.12
C GLU A 65 4.79 -15.58 14.22
N SER A 66 6.08 -15.57 13.91
CA SER A 66 7.14 -15.27 14.88
C SER A 66 7.44 -13.79 15.07
N ILE A 67 6.79 -12.90 14.32
CA ILE A 67 6.99 -11.46 14.51
C ILE A 67 6.33 -11.05 15.83
N GLN A 68 7.17 -10.73 16.81
CA GLN A 68 6.71 -10.46 18.17
C GLN A 68 6.79 -8.99 18.56
N GLU A 69 7.08 -8.09 17.66
CA GLU A 69 7.16 -6.68 17.96
C GLU A 69 5.78 -6.13 18.27
N MET A 70 5.61 -5.55 19.46
CA MET A 70 4.31 -5.08 19.95
C MET A 70 3.74 -3.97 19.04
N ASN A 71 4.58 -3.04 18.58
CA ASN A 71 4.16 -1.96 17.70
C ASN A 71 3.65 -2.47 16.36
N TYR A 72 4.29 -3.52 15.85
CA TYR A 72 3.86 -4.13 14.60
C TYR A 72 2.51 -4.83 14.75
N LYS A 73 2.29 -5.51 15.87
CA LYS A 73 1.02 -6.17 16.14
C LYS A 73 -0.14 -5.17 16.23
N GLU A 74 0.08 -4.03 16.85
CA GLU A 74 -0.91 -2.96 16.91
C GLU A 74 -1.18 -2.37 15.53
N TYR A 75 -0.14 -2.12 14.76
CA TYR A 75 -0.26 -1.61 13.40
C TYR A 75 -1.00 -2.60 12.50
N LYS A 76 -0.68 -3.89 12.60
CA LYS A 76 -1.37 -4.94 11.86
C LYS A 76 -2.87 -4.95 12.19
N LYS A 77 -3.21 -4.84 13.48
CA LYS A 77 -4.60 -4.82 13.93
C LYS A 77 -5.34 -3.61 13.36
N MET A 78 -4.69 -2.45 13.31
CA MET A 78 -5.26 -1.26 12.69
C MET A 78 -5.53 -1.49 11.20
N CYS A 79 -4.60 -2.13 10.49
CA CYS A 79 -4.78 -2.48 9.09
C CYS A 79 -5.94 -3.44 8.87
N GLU A 80 -6.03 -4.48 9.69
CA GLU A 80 -7.15 -5.44 9.63
C GLU A 80 -8.49 -4.75 9.87
N ASN A 81 -8.57 -3.88 10.87
CA ASN A 81 -9.78 -3.14 11.17
C ASN A 81 -10.17 -2.20 10.02
N SER A 82 -9.19 -1.54 9.41
CA SER A 82 -9.44 -0.67 8.26
C SER A 82 -9.95 -1.47 7.05
N ILE A 83 -9.36 -2.63 6.78
CA ILE A 83 -9.79 -3.52 5.70
C ILE A 83 -11.22 -3.99 5.96
N ASP A 84 -11.54 -4.39 7.19
CA ASP A 84 -12.90 -4.81 7.56
C ASP A 84 -13.91 -3.66 7.40
N ALA A 85 -13.53 -2.46 7.80
CA ALA A 85 -14.37 -1.27 7.62
C ALA A 85 -14.62 -0.92 6.16
N MET A 86 -13.70 -1.29 5.27
CA MET A 86 -13.84 -1.12 3.82
C MET A 86 -14.65 -2.24 3.16
N GLY A 87 -15.07 -3.25 3.92
CA GLY A 87 -15.87 -4.36 3.42
C GLY A 87 -15.08 -5.64 3.13
N GLY A 88 -13.82 -5.72 3.58
CA GLY A 88 -12.97 -6.89 3.40
C GLY A 88 -11.99 -6.75 2.25
N ILE A 89 -11.10 -7.72 2.11
CA ILE A 89 -10.03 -7.72 1.10
C ILE A 89 -10.58 -7.58 -0.32
N ALA A 90 -11.67 -8.27 -0.64
CA ALA A 90 -12.25 -8.21 -1.98
C ALA A 90 -12.69 -6.79 -2.35
N ASN A 91 -13.26 -6.04 -1.41
CA ASN A 91 -13.63 -4.65 -1.63
C ASN A 91 -12.44 -3.72 -1.77
N VAL A 92 -11.38 -3.94 -0.97
CA VAL A 92 -10.15 -3.17 -1.11
C VAL A 92 -9.57 -3.35 -2.52
N LEU A 93 -9.50 -4.58 -3.01
CA LEU A 93 -9.02 -4.88 -4.36
C LEU A 93 -9.90 -4.25 -5.43
N LYS A 94 -11.21 -4.25 -5.21
CA LYS A 94 -12.16 -3.59 -6.13
C LYS A 94 -11.92 -2.09 -6.18
N ASN A 95 -11.70 -1.46 -5.03
CA ASN A 95 -11.41 -0.03 -4.94
C ASN A 95 -10.10 0.32 -5.67
N ILE A 96 -9.09 -0.53 -5.55
CA ILE A 96 -7.82 -0.36 -6.26
C ILE A 96 -8.05 -0.40 -7.78
N LYS A 97 -8.82 -1.38 -8.27
CA LYS A 97 -9.14 -1.47 -9.69
C LYS A 97 -9.90 -0.24 -10.18
N ASN A 98 -10.84 0.26 -9.39
CA ASN A 98 -11.62 1.45 -9.75
C ASN A 98 -10.74 2.70 -9.81
N ALA A 99 -9.79 2.84 -8.89
CA ALA A 99 -8.84 3.95 -8.89
C ALA A 99 -8.02 3.97 -10.18
N PHE A 100 -7.56 2.81 -10.66
CA PHE A 100 -6.81 2.73 -11.91
C PHE A 100 -7.65 3.09 -13.13
N LYS A 101 -8.96 2.84 -13.11
CA LYS A 101 -9.85 3.21 -14.23
C LYS A 101 -10.02 4.71 -14.35
N GLU A 102 -9.87 5.46 -13.28
CA GLU A 102 -10.02 6.91 -13.26
C GLU A 102 -8.73 7.64 -13.66
N ILE A 103 -7.64 6.94 -13.75
CA ILE A 103 -6.35 7.45 -14.19
C ILE A 103 -6.21 7.23 -15.71
#